data_06a06cc4612a78782abb002528983ea8
#
_entry.id   06a06cc4612a78782abb002528983ea8
#
_cell.length_a   1.000
_cell.length_b   1.000
_cell.length_c   1.000
_cell.angle_alpha   90.00
_cell.angle_beta   90.00
_cell.angle_gamma   90.00
#
_symmetry.space_group_name_H-M   'P 1'
#
loop_
_entity.id
_entity.type
_entity.pdbx_description
1 polymer ?
#
loop_
_entity_poly.entity_id
_entity_poly.type
_entity_poly.pdbx_seq_one_letter_code
_entity_poly.pdbx_strand_id
1 'polypeptide(L)'
;MSAASSLQGRKKTNESGWKEMSKYDVLKFSYDKLKPDEIKVWDVRLLEEGFPYDELGYGYEPWRNFASIQAELWREWAAIAELAEEKLENRQTKELKQDMQKGIILFLSILFWSNKKSVRLDNLLGEIQSLAHKPVNADERIGYILNRPNTYPAYMQLKSLMEEQKKMVAKLI
;
A
#
# COMPACT_ATOMS: atom_id res chain seq x y z
N MET A 1 26.73 0.20 2.53
CA MET A 1 25.61 0.25 3.45
C MET A 1 24.33 -0.15 2.75
N SER A 2 23.49 -0.88 3.44
CA SER A 2 22.21 -1.29 2.88
C SER A 2 21.24 -0.11 2.79
N ALA A 3 20.26 -0.20 1.87
CA ALA A 3 19.20 0.80 1.76
C ALA A 3 18.41 0.93 3.06
N ALA A 4 18.26 -0.17 3.82
CA ALA A 4 17.57 -0.14 5.10
C ALA A 4 18.28 0.76 6.12
N SER A 5 19.62 0.73 6.16
CA SER A 5 20.38 1.62 7.03
C SER A 5 20.20 3.08 6.65
N SER A 6 20.17 3.36 5.35
CA SER A 6 19.93 4.73 4.86
C SER A 6 18.54 5.23 5.25
N LEU A 7 17.53 4.36 5.18
CA LEU A 7 16.17 4.70 5.60
C LEU A 7 16.11 5.01 7.09
N GLN A 8 16.78 4.20 7.91
CA GLN A 8 16.83 4.44 9.34
C GLN A 8 17.51 5.76 9.67
N GLY A 9 18.60 6.08 8.97
CA GLY A 9 19.28 7.35 9.12
C GLY A 9 18.38 8.53 8.80
N ARG A 10 17.62 8.45 7.72
CA ARG A 10 16.67 9.49 7.35
C ARG A 10 15.58 9.67 8.40
N LYS A 11 15.03 8.56 8.94
CA LYS A 11 14.01 8.61 9.98
C LYS A 11 14.52 9.30 11.25
N LYS A 12 15.78 9.10 11.60
CA LYS A 12 16.38 9.72 12.77
C LYS A 12 16.66 11.21 12.55
N THR A 13 16.99 11.62 11.33
CA THR A 13 17.37 13.00 11.03
C THR A 13 16.18 13.88 10.65
N ASN A 14 15.11 13.28 10.14
CA ASN A 14 13.89 14.01 9.77
C ASN A 14 12.78 13.69 10.77
N GLU A 15 12.77 14.41 11.86
CA GLU A 15 11.82 14.21 12.94
C GLU A 15 10.37 14.36 12.48
N SER A 16 10.11 15.32 11.60
CA SER A 16 8.78 15.57 11.07
C SER A 16 8.28 14.38 10.21
N GLY A 17 9.12 13.92 9.27
CA GLY A 17 8.81 12.75 8.44
C GLY A 17 8.65 11.49 9.26
N TRP A 18 9.50 11.32 10.27
CA TRP A 18 9.41 10.19 11.19
C TRP A 18 8.07 10.16 11.92
N LYS A 19 7.64 11.30 12.47
CA LYS A 19 6.36 11.40 13.17
C LYS A 19 5.18 11.11 12.24
N GLU A 20 5.23 11.62 11.02
CA GLU A 20 4.19 11.36 10.02
C GLU A 20 4.09 9.87 9.70
N MET A 21 5.23 9.21 9.45
CA MET A 21 5.27 7.78 9.17
C MET A 21 4.81 6.93 10.34
N SER A 22 5.10 7.35 11.58
CA SER A 22 4.72 6.61 12.78
C SER A 22 3.28 6.86 13.22
N LYS A 23 2.60 7.84 12.61
CA LYS A 23 1.22 8.20 12.92
C LYS A 23 0.24 7.05 12.67
N TYR A 24 0.49 6.25 11.64
CA TYR A 24 -0.41 5.18 11.23
C TYR A 24 0.22 3.82 11.54
N ASP A 25 -0.31 3.14 12.55
CA ASP A 25 0.23 1.83 12.97
C ASP A 25 0.19 0.80 11.85
N VAL A 26 -0.83 0.87 11.00
CA VAL A 26 -1.01 -0.07 9.89
C VAL A 26 0.09 0.06 8.84
N LEU A 27 0.82 1.17 8.82
CA LEU A 27 1.90 1.44 7.87
C LEU A 27 3.30 1.35 8.49
N LYS A 28 3.43 0.64 9.61
CA LYS A 28 4.74 0.40 10.24
C LYS A 28 5.25 -0.95 9.80
N PHE A 29 6.39 -0.95 9.10
CA PHE A 29 6.97 -2.17 8.53
C PHE A 29 8.44 -2.29 8.89
N SER A 30 8.91 -3.56 8.93
CA SER A 30 10.32 -3.89 9.09
C SER A 30 10.74 -4.81 7.95
N TYR A 31 11.91 -4.54 7.38
CA TYR A 31 12.45 -5.32 6.27
C TYR A 31 13.67 -6.14 6.69
N ASP A 32 13.87 -6.32 7.99
CA ASP A 32 15.04 -7.00 8.53
C ASP A 32 15.18 -8.45 8.07
N LYS A 33 14.05 -9.10 7.76
CA LYS A 33 14.02 -10.49 7.32
C LYS A 33 14.22 -10.66 5.82
N LEU A 34 14.16 -9.57 5.06
CA LEU A 34 14.31 -9.62 3.61
C LEU A 34 15.79 -9.66 3.23
N LYS A 35 16.12 -10.57 2.31
CA LYS A 35 17.45 -10.64 1.73
C LYS A 35 17.52 -9.71 0.52
N PRO A 36 18.68 -9.07 0.28
CA PRO A 36 18.80 -8.12 -0.83
C PRO A 36 18.40 -8.67 -2.20
N ASP A 37 18.64 -9.95 -2.46
CA ASP A 37 18.33 -10.56 -3.74
C ASP A 37 16.82 -10.76 -3.96
N GLU A 38 16.03 -10.80 -2.88
CA GLU A 38 14.59 -11.03 -2.98
C GLU A 38 13.87 -9.92 -3.74
N ILE A 39 14.31 -8.67 -3.60
CA ILE A 39 13.66 -7.55 -4.29
C ILE A 39 14.19 -7.28 -5.69
N LYS A 40 15.13 -8.08 -6.17
CA LYS A 40 15.64 -7.95 -7.55
C LYS A 40 14.70 -8.51 -8.59
N VAL A 41 13.78 -9.38 -8.18
CA VAL A 41 12.77 -9.98 -9.04
C VAL A 41 11.38 -9.69 -8.46
N TRP A 42 10.38 -9.70 -9.35
CA TRP A 42 9.01 -9.47 -8.91
C TRP A 42 8.47 -10.72 -8.19
N ASP A 43 7.90 -10.50 -7.01
CA ASP A 43 7.19 -11.52 -6.25
C ASP A 43 6.10 -10.83 -5.44
N VAL A 44 4.85 -11.08 -5.80
CA VAL A 44 3.71 -10.44 -5.13
C VAL A 44 3.67 -10.73 -3.64
N ARG A 45 4.23 -11.87 -3.21
CA ARG A 45 4.24 -12.25 -1.79
C ARG A 45 5.04 -11.27 -0.93
N LEU A 46 5.98 -10.55 -1.52
CA LEU A 46 6.77 -9.57 -0.78
C LEU A 46 5.93 -8.39 -0.30
N LEU A 47 4.76 -8.18 -0.88
CA LEU A 47 3.85 -7.13 -0.42
C LEU A 47 3.26 -7.42 0.96
N GLU A 48 3.39 -8.64 1.45
CA GLU A 48 3.02 -8.96 2.84
C GLU A 48 3.97 -8.26 3.83
N GLU A 49 5.18 -7.92 3.40
CA GLU A 49 6.17 -7.22 4.23
C GLU A 49 6.00 -5.70 4.24
N GLY A 50 5.12 -5.17 3.39
CA GLY A 50 4.90 -3.73 3.25
C GLY A 50 5.19 -3.26 1.84
N PHE A 51 6.11 -2.30 1.72
CA PHE A 51 6.49 -1.70 0.43
C PHE A 51 7.99 -1.89 0.17
N PRO A 52 8.49 -3.14 0.10
CA PRO A 52 9.94 -3.36 0.02
C PRO A 52 10.55 -2.82 -1.28
N TYR A 53 9.86 -2.96 -2.40
CA TYR A 53 10.35 -2.42 -3.68
C TYR A 53 10.49 -0.91 -3.63
N ASP A 54 9.52 -0.25 -3.01
CA ASP A 54 9.45 1.22 -2.93
C ASP A 54 10.43 1.78 -1.92
N GLU A 55 10.42 1.24 -0.70
CA GLU A 55 11.20 1.79 0.40
C GLU A 55 12.68 1.43 0.31
N LEU A 56 13.01 0.23 -0.16
CA LEU A 56 14.42 -0.17 -0.31
C LEU A 56 15.02 0.37 -1.61
N GLY A 57 14.27 0.34 -2.70
CA GLY A 57 14.56 1.12 -3.90
C GLY A 57 15.78 0.72 -4.73
N TYR A 58 16.33 -0.48 -4.57
CA TYR A 58 17.52 -0.91 -5.32
C TYR A 58 17.29 -2.18 -6.14
N GLY A 59 16.04 -2.58 -6.35
CA GLY A 59 15.71 -3.80 -7.06
C GLY A 59 14.74 -3.58 -8.19
N TYR A 60 13.82 -4.54 -8.35
CA TYR A 60 12.76 -4.46 -9.34
C TYR A 60 11.91 -3.20 -9.10
N GLU A 61 11.47 -2.57 -10.19
CA GLU A 61 10.69 -1.33 -10.12
C GLU A 61 9.26 -1.56 -10.64
N PRO A 62 8.31 -1.94 -9.76
CA PRO A 62 6.94 -2.24 -10.20
C PRO A 62 6.26 -1.04 -10.87
N TRP A 63 6.61 0.18 -10.47
CA TRP A 63 6.03 1.39 -11.06
C TRP A 63 6.40 1.58 -12.53
N ARG A 64 7.42 0.90 -13.02
CA ARG A 64 7.80 0.90 -14.43
C ARG A 64 7.23 -0.29 -15.18
N ASN A 65 6.69 -1.26 -14.48
CA ASN A 65 6.25 -2.54 -15.04
C ASN A 65 4.81 -2.87 -14.69
N PHE A 66 4.02 -1.87 -14.29
CA PHE A 66 2.69 -2.09 -13.77
C PHE A 66 1.78 -2.85 -14.73
N ALA A 67 1.83 -2.53 -16.00
CA ALA A 67 0.97 -3.19 -17.00
C ALA A 67 1.14 -4.71 -17.00
N SER A 68 2.36 -5.21 -16.76
CA SER A 68 2.63 -6.64 -16.79
C SER A 68 2.29 -7.36 -15.48
N ILE A 69 2.22 -6.64 -14.35
CA ILE A 69 1.98 -7.26 -13.05
C ILE A 69 0.59 -6.99 -12.48
N GLN A 70 -0.17 -6.07 -13.07
CA GLN A 70 -1.42 -5.61 -12.48
C GLN A 70 -2.46 -6.73 -12.30
N ALA A 71 -2.54 -7.67 -13.21
CA ALA A 71 -3.53 -8.75 -13.12
C ALA A 71 -3.36 -9.55 -11.83
N GLU A 72 -2.11 -9.77 -11.45
CA GLU A 72 -1.78 -10.47 -10.20
C GLU A 72 -2.23 -9.69 -8.97
N LEU A 73 -2.06 -8.37 -9.00
CA LEU A 73 -2.48 -7.50 -7.91
C LEU A 73 -4.00 -7.51 -7.74
N TRP A 74 -4.75 -7.49 -8.84
CA TRP A 74 -6.21 -7.55 -8.77
C TRP A 74 -6.69 -8.90 -8.23
N ARG A 75 -6.01 -9.99 -8.56
CA ARG A 75 -6.33 -11.32 -8.01
C ARG A 75 -6.07 -11.37 -6.51
N GLU A 76 -4.96 -10.79 -6.07
CA GLU A 76 -4.67 -10.71 -4.62
C GLU A 76 -5.74 -9.92 -3.88
N TRP A 77 -6.17 -8.79 -4.45
CA TRP A 77 -7.24 -8.00 -3.84
C TRP A 77 -8.54 -8.81 -3.75
N ALA A 78 -8.92 -9.52 -4.82
CA ALA A 78 -10.15 -10.31 -4.81
C ALA A 78 -10.14 -11.35 -3.69
N ALA A 79 -9.01 -12.01 -3.47
CA ALA A 79 -8.87 -12.99 -2.40
C ALA A 79 -8.98 -12.34 -1.00
N ILE A 80 -8.34 -11.19 -0.82
CA ILE A 80 -8.41 -10.45 0.45
C ILE A 80 -9.83 -9.97 0.72
N ALA A 81 -10.51 -9.44 -0.29
CA ALA A 81 -11.88 -8.95 -0.16
C ALA A 81 -12.83 -10.06 0.27
N GLU A 82 -12.68 -11.26 -0.31
CA GLU A 82 -13.50 -12.41 0.06
C GLU A 82 -13.32 -12.76 1.53
N LEU A 83 -12.08 -12.84 2.00
CA LEU A 83 -11.78 -13.15 3.40
C LEU A 83 -12.28 -12.05 4.34
N ALA A 84 -12.12 -10.79 3.97
CA ALA A 84 -12.58 -9.68 4.79
C ALA A 84 -14.10 -9.67 4.91
N GLU A 85 -14.81 -9.91 3.81
CA GLU A 85 -16.28 -9.91 3.81
C GLU A 85 -16.82 -11.06 4.62
N GLU A 86 -16.19 -12.23 4.58
CA GLU A 86 -16.55 -13.36 5.43
C GLU A 86 -16.42 -13.00 6.91
N LYS A 87 -15.32 -12.39 7.30
CA LYS A 87 -15.08 -11.97 8.68
C LYS A 87 -16.11 -10.92 9.13
N LEU A 88 -16.45 -9.99 8.26
CA LEU A 88 -17.45 -8.97 8.56
C LEU A 88 -18.84 -9.56 8.73
N GLU A 89 -19.23 -10.53 7.90
CA GLU A 89 -20.50 -11.24 8.04
C GLU A 89 -20.58 -11.99 9.37
N ASN A 90 -19.48 -12.55 9.82
CA ASN A 90 -19.40 -13.30 11.07
C ASN A 90 -19.08 -12.40 12.27
N ARG A 91 -19.06 -11.08 12.09
CA ARG A 91 -18.78 -10.09 13.13
C ARG A 91 -17.41 -10.29 13.79
N GLN A 92 -16.43 -10.77 13.02
CA GLN A 92 -15.08 -11.03 13.49
C GLN A 92 -14.17 -9.84 13.18
N THR A 93 -14.55 -8.64 13.64
CA THR A 93 -13.84 -7.41 13.30
C THR A 93 -12.39 -7.38 13.83
N LYS A 94 -12.13 -8.07 14.95
CA LYS A 94 -10.77 -8.16 15.49
C LYS A 94 -9.81 -8.89 14.56
N GLU A 95 -10.33 -9.82 13.76
CA GLU A 95 -9.54 -10.61 12.82
C GLU A 95 -9.36 -9.92 11.48
N LEU A 96 -10.00 -8.78 11.30
CA LEU A 96 -9.94 -7.99 10.07
C LEU A 96 -8.59 -7.28 9.87
N LYS A 97 -7.81 -7.14 10.93
CA LYS A 97 -6.58 -6.34 10.94
C LYS A 97 -5.60 -6.71 9.83
N GLN A 98 -5.31 -8.00 9.69
CA GLN A 98 -4.35 -8.45 8.67
C GLN A 98 -4.87 -8.23 7.25
N ASP A 99 -6.15 -8.52 7.02
CA ASP A 99 -6.75 -8.35 5.70
C ASP A 99 -6.78 -6.88 5.31
N MET A 100 -7.10 -6.00 6.25
CA MET A 100 -7.09 -4.56 6.00
C MET A 100 -5.68 -4.06 5.72
N GLN A 101 -4.69 -4.52 6.46
CA GLN A 101 -3.31 -4.13 6.20
C GLN A 101 -2.88 -4.55 4.79
N LYS A 102 -3.14 -5.80 4.42
CA LYS A 102 -2.82 -6.30 3.08
C LYS A 102 -3.56 -5.52 2.00
N GLY A 103 -4.84 -5.24 2.22
CA GLY A 103 -5.65 -4.48 1.28
C GLY A 103 -5.16 -3.06 1.09
N ILE A 104 -4.76 -2.40 2.18
CA ILE A 104 -4.22 -1.04 2.13
C ILE A 104 -2.88 -1.02 1.38
N ILE A 105 -2.01 -1.99 1.65
CA ILE A 105 -0.75 -2.12 0.92
C ILE A 105 -1.00 -2.27 -0.59
N LEU A 106 -1.91 -3.17 -0.95
CA LEU A 106 -2.25 -3.39 -2.36
C LEU A 106 -2.83 -2.13 -3.00
N PHE A 107 -3.75 -1.46 -2.32
CA PHE A 107 -4.35 -0.25 -2.88
C PHE A 107 -3.32 0.84 -3.11
N LEU A 108 -2.47 1.11 -2.13
CA LEU A 108 -1.44 2.13 -2.26
C LEU A 108 -0.44 1.77 -3.36
N SER A 109 -0.06 0.51 -3.44
CA SER A 109 0.81 0.02 -4.51
C SER A 109 0.19 0.25 -5.88
N ILE A 110 -1.05 -0.19 -6.07
CA ILE A 110 -1.76 0.00 -7.35
C ILE A 110 -1.90 1.49 -7.67
N LEU A 111 -2.30 2.28 -6.68
CA LEU A 111 -2.52 3.72 -6.86
C LEU A 111 -1.25 4.42 -7.37
N PHE A 112 -0.13 4.22 -6.66
CA PHE A 112 1.13 4.87 -7.04
C PHE A 112 1.71 4.28 -8.32
N TRP A 113 1.76 2.96 -8.44
CA TRP A 113 2.40 2.31 -9.57
C TRP A 113 1.65 2.56 -10.89
N SER A 114 0.32 2.64 -10.85
CA SER A 114 -0.47 3.00 -12.04
C SER A 114 -0.21 4.44 -12.47
N ASN A 115 0.29 5.28 -11.57
CA ASN A 115 0.74 6.63 -11.87
C ASN A 115 2.24 6.69 -12.19
N LYS A 116 2.90 5.54 -12.33
CA LYS A 116 4.34 5.42 -12.64
C LYS A 116 5.23 6.02 -11.55
N LYS A 117 4.81 5.91 -10.30
CA LYS A 117 5.53 6.42 -9.13
C LYS A 117 5.64 5.36 -8.07
N SER A 118 6.73 5.37 -7.31
CA SER A 118 6.88 4.53 -6.14
C SER A 118 6.06 5.11 -4.98
N VAL A 119 5.65 4.24 -4.06
CA VAL A 119 4.92 4.66 -2.86
C VAL A 119 5.85 5.48 -1.97
N ARG A 120 5.37 6.61 -1.48
CA ARG A 120 6.10 7.50 -0.57
C ARG A 120 5.29 7.64 0.71
N LEU A 121 5.82 7.09 1.81
CA LEU A 121 5.12 7.11 3.10
C LEU A 121 5.40 8.35 3.94
N ASP A 122 6.51 9.02 3.69
CA ASP A 122 6.95 10.17 4.48
C ASP A 122 6.04 11.41 4.32
N ASN A 123 5.30 11.51 3.23
CA ASN A 123 4.29 12.55 3.03
C ASN A 123 3.13 11.96 2.24
N LEU A 124 2.58 10.86 2.75
CA LEU A 124 1.66 10.02 1.99
C LEU A 124 0.45 10.76 1.43
N LEU A 125 -0.29 11.49 2.29
CA LEU A 125 -1.51 12.15 1.83
C LEU A 125 -1.20 13.27 0.84
N GLY A 126 -0.11 14.01 1.03
CA GLY A 126 0.33 15.02 0.08
C GLY A 126 0.74 14.42 -1.25
N GLU A 127 1.44 13.30 -1.22
CA GLU A 127 1.83 12.60 -2.44
C GLU A 127 0.61 12.05 -3.18
N ILE A 128 -0.37 11.51 -2.47
CA ILE A 128 -1.62 11.05 -3.09
C ILE A 128 -2.34 12.20 -3.76
N GLN A 129 -2.43 13.34 -3.08
CA GLN A 129 -3.09 14.52 -3.61
C GLN A 129 -2.49 14.96 -4.94
N SER A 130 -1.20 14.78 -5.13
CA SER A 130 -0.50 15.18 -6.35
C SER A 130 -0.60 14.18 -7.51
N LEU A 131 -1.16 13.00 -7.29
CA LEU A 131 -1.27 12.00 -8.35
C LEU A 131 -2.28 12.43 -9.42
N ALA A 132 -1.94 12.15 -10.68
CA ALA A 132 -2.79 12.53 -11.81
C ALA A 132 -4.03 11.63 -11.95
N HIS A 133 -3.88 10.34 -11.63
CA HIS A 133 -4.93 9.33 -11.83
C HIS A 133 -5.30 8.69 -10.51
N LYS A 134 -6.35 9.21 -9.89
CA LYS A 134 -6.78 8.77 -8.56
C LYS A 134 -8.29 8.92 -8.41
N PRO A 135 -8.90 8.17 -7.47
CA PRO A 135 -10.30 8.41 -7.12
C PRO A 135 -10.50 9.81 -6.54
N VAL A 136 -11.72 10.30 -6.64
CA VAL A 136 -12.08 11.61 -6.07
C VAL A 136 -11.87 11.58 -4.56
N ASN A 137 -11.22 12.62 -4.03
CA ASN A 137 -10.91 12.76 -2.60
C ASN A 137 -10.13 11.58 -2.03
N ALA A 138 -9.25 10.99 -2.84
CA ALA A 138 -8.49 9.81 -2.44
C ALA A 138 -7.67 10.03 -1.18
N ASP A 139 -7.03 11.20 -1.04
CA ASP A 139 -6.22 11.53 0.13
C ASP A 139 -7.04 11.56 1.42
N GLU A 140 -8.20 12.22 1.40
CA GLU A 140 -9.09 12.28 2.56
C GLU A 140 -9.63 10.90 2.91
N ARG A 141 -10.02 10.14 1.91
CA ARG A 141 -10.61 8.79 2.10
C ARG A 141 -9.57 7.82 2.63
N ILE A 142 -8.34 7.89 2.15
CA ILE A 142 -7.24 7.08 2.68
C ILE A 142 -6.92 7.49 4.12
N GLY A 143 -6.88 8.80 4.40
CA GLY A 143 -6.69 9.28 5.78
C GLY A 143 -7.73 8.72 6.74
N TYR A 144 -8.98 8.70 6.32
CA TYR A 144 -10.07 8.11 7.11
C TYR A 144 -9.80 6.62 7.40
N ILE A 145 -9.42 5.85 6.38
CA ILE A 145 -9.12 4.42 6.53
C ILE A 145 -7.95 4.20 7.48
N LEU A 146 -6.87 4.98 7.32
CA LEU A 146 -5.66 4.81 8.12
C LEU A 146 -5.87 5.10 9.60
N ASN A 147 -6.80 5.99 9.93
CA ASN A 147 -7.11 6.31 11.31
C ASN A 147 -7.84 5.19 12.04
N ARG A 148 -8.69 4.46 11.35
CA ARG A 148 -9.48 3.36 11.94
C ARG A 148 -9.61 2.20 10.95
N PRO A 149 -8.50 1.52 10.63
CA PRO A 149 -8.49 0.56 9.53
C PRO A 149 -9.29 -0.71 9.77
N ASN A 150 -9.55 -1.08 11.03
CA ASN A 150 -10.17 -2.37 11.35
C ASN A 150 -11.68 -2.24 11.56
N THR A 151 -12.34 -1.38 10.79
CA THR A 151 -13.77 -1.11 10.90
C THR A 151 -14.48 -1.42 9.60
N TYR A 152 -15.78 -1.70 9.70
CA TYR A 152 -16.62 -1.91 8.53
C TYR A 152 -16.61 -0.69 7.59
N PRO A 153 -16.79 0.56 8.09
CA PRO A 153 -16.74 1.71 7.19
C PRO A 153 -15.39 1.86 6.47
N ALA A 154 -14.28 1.56 7.14
CA ALA A 154 -12.96 1.61 6.50
C ALA A 154 -12.85 0.60 5.39
N TYR A 155 -13.34 -0.62 5.59
CA TYR A 155 -13.34 -1.64 4.56
C TYR A 155 -14.18 -1.19 3.35
N MET A 156 -15.37 -0.66 3.59
CA MET A 156 -16.25 -0.20 2.51
C MET A 156 -15.60 0.93 1.70
N GLN A 157 -14.90 1.84 2.37
CA GLN A 157 -14.15 2.88 1.68
C GLN A 157 -13.02 2.29 0.83
N LEU A 158 -12.28 1.35 1.39
CA LEU A 158 -11.18 0.70 0.67
C LEU A 158 -11.70 -0.02 -0.57
N LYS A 159 -12.80 -0.76 -0.41
CA LYS A 159 -13.43 -1.46 -1.54
C LYS A 159 -13.86 -0.50 -2.65
N SER A 160 -14.48 0.61 -2.26
CA SER A 160 -14.91 1.62 -3.20
C SER A 160 -13.73 2.25 -3.93
N LEU A 161 -12.68 2.60 -3.19
CA LEU A 161 -11.46 3.15 -3.79
C LEU A 161 -10.82 2.18 -4.78
N MET A 162 -10.79 0.91 -4.42
CA MET A 162 -10.21 -0.13 -5.28
C MET A 162 -11.00 -0.28 -6.57
N GLU A 163 -12.32 -0.28 -6.49
CA GLU A 163 -13.19 -0.37 -7.68
C GLU A 163 -13.01 0.85 -8.59
N GLU A 164 -12.94 2.05 -8.02
CA GLU A 164 -12.74 3.27 -8.76
C GLU A 164 -11.38 3.28 -9.47
N GLN A 165 -10.33 2.87 -8.77
CA GLN A 165 -9.00 2.84 -9.35
C GLN A 165 -8.89 1.78 -10.44
N LYS A 166 -9.57 0.65 -10.29
CA LYS A 166 -9.60 -0.40 -11.32
C LYS A 166 -10.20 0.12 -12.63
N LYS A 167 -11.30 0.85 -12.53
CA LYS A 167 -11.92 1.46 -13.68
C LYS A 167 -11.02 2.50 -14.34
N MET A 168 -10.32 3.28 -13.53
CA MET A 168 -9.39 4.29 -14.01
C MET A 168 -8.21 3.64 -14.73
N VAL A 169 -7.62 2.60 -14.16
CA VAL A 169 -6.51 1.87 -14.75
C VAL A 169 -6.91 1.27 -16.11
N ALA A 170 -8.12 0.75 -16.21
CA ALA A 170 -8.62 0.17 -17.47
C ALA A 170 -8.62 1.19 -18.61
N LYS A 171 -8.76 2.47 -18.32
CA LYS A 171 -8.71 3.53 -19.32
C LYS A 171 -7.28 3.95 -19.66
N LEU A 172 -6.31 3.68 -18.78
CA LEU A 172 -4.91 4.05 -18.99
C LEU A 172 -4.13 3.01 -19.79
N ILE A 173 -4.57 1.78 -19.74
CA ILE A 173 -3.95 0.62 -20.37
C ILE A 173 -4.87 0.06 -21.48
#